data_91e968edef006a8ff3edca2cd25d5b6d
#
_entry.id   91e968edef006a8ff3edca2cd25d5b6d
#
_cell.length_a   1.000
_cell.length_b   1.000
_cell.length_c   1.000
_cell.angle_alpha   90.00
_cell.angle_beta   90.00
_cell.angle_gamma   90.00
#
_symmetry.space_group_name_H-M   'P 1'
#
loop_
_entity.id
_entity.type
_entity.pdbx_description
1 polymer ?
#
loop_
_entity_poly.entity_id
_entity_poly.type
_entity_poly.pdbx_seq_one_letter_code
_entity_poly.pdbx_strand_id
1 'polypeptide(L)'
;MSNKLFENGRFFLGCNWWASHAGTNMWQEWDEAVVEDDFRRLADAKITVVRVFPLWSDFQPLRMHFGGGQTPREIRLGENPLPETEAGRAGIDEIMVERFSTLCDIAERYGIRLIVGLITGWMSGRMHTPEAFLGKDLLRDPLVVSWQVRFVKYMVRHFKDRVAIAAWDLGNECNCMSSGLSRSECYVWASQITNAIKAEDASRPVISGMHGTLPSDASVWNSRDLGEILDVLCTHPYPLFTPHCNTDPINGMKSALHATAESVMYASTAGKPCFIEEAGTLGPIVSSEKIAGDYVRASAFSAWAHGLYGFVWWCANEQSALTHTPYDWESIERELGFFRIDGSKKPVLESMSELASFIEGLDFDALPERITDAVCILTHGQDVWANAYGSFILAKQAGLDVTFA
;
A
#
# COMPACT_ATOMS: atom_id res chain seq x y z
N MET A 1 11.75 20.49 5.12
CA MET A 1 12.73 19.57 4.52
C MET A 1 12.12 19.02 3.24
N SER A 2 12.86 19.00 2.13
CA SER A 2 12.38 18.38 0.88
C SER A 2 12.01 16.92 1.14
N ASN A 3 10.87 16.48 0.61
CA ASN A 3 10.45 15.08 0.70
C ASN A 3 11.26 14.24 -0.30
N LYS A 4 12.43 13.76 0.14
CA LYS A 4 13.40 13.06 -0.71
C LYS A 4 13.02 11.60 -1.05
N LEU A 5 11.86 11.12 -0.65
CA LEU A 5 11.49 9.71 -0.80
C LEU A 5 11.36 9.30 -2.28
N PHE A 6 10.83 10.19 -3.12
CA PHE A 6 10.62 9.94 -4.56
C PHE A 6 11.51 10.82 -5.45
N GLU A 7 12.78 10.98 -5.06
CA GLU A 7 13.80 11.63 -5.92
C GLU A 7 14.42 10.62 -6.87
N ASN A 8 14.66 11.03 -8.13
CA ASN A 8 15.23 10.17 -9.15
C ASN A 8 16.55 9.52 -8.71
N GLY A 9 16.65 8.22 -8.95
CA GLY A 9 17.81 7.40 -8.63
C GLY A 9 17.94 7.00 -7.15
N ARG A 10 17.11 7.54 -6.25
CA ARG A 10 17.06 7.10 -4.85
C ARG A 10 16.14 5.89 -4.69
N PHE A 11 16.45 5.08 -3.69
CA PHE A 11 15.70 3.85 -3.42
C PHE A 11 15.48 3.69 -1.91
N PHE A 12 14.25 3.43 -1.50
CA PHE A 12 13.92 3.17 -0.12
C PHE A 12 13.48 1.72 0.12
N LEU A 13 13.73 1.24 1.32
CA LEU A 13 13.28 -0.05 1.80
C LEU A 13 12.27 0.14 2.94
N GLY A 14 11.17 -0.59 2.85
CA GLY A 14 10.08 -0.44 3.80
C GLY A 14 9.31 -1.73 4.07
N CYS A 15 8.32 -1.61 4.92
CA CYS A 15 7.32 -2.64 5.14
C CYS A 15 5.93 -2.04 5.36
N ASN A 16 4.94 -2.86 5.11
CA ASN A 16 3.58 -2.64 5.60
C ASN A 16 3.53 -3.07 7.06
N TRP A 17 2.76 -2.39 7.90
CA TRP A 17 2.78 -2.64 9.32
C TRP A 17 1.39 -2.72 9.95
N TRP A 18 1.22 -3.77 10.72
CA TRP A 18 0.22 -3.96 11.75
C TRP A 18 0.94 -4.26 13.06
N ALA A 19 0.40 -3.75 14.18
CA ALA A 19 1.02 -3.98 15.49
C ALA A 19 1.09 -5.47 15.83
N SER A 20 2.23 -5.92 16.36
CA SER A 20 2.54 -7.32 16.58
C SER A 20 1.57 -8.03 17.51
N HIS A 21 0.94 -7.32 18.47
CA HIS A 21 0.03 -7.88 19.46
C HIS A 21 -1.42 -7.99 19.00
N ALA A 22 -1.85 -7.22 17.99
CA ALA A 22 -3.26 -7.07 17.67
C ALA A 22 -3.60 -7.09 16.18
N GLY A 23 -2.61 -7.06 15.27
CA GLY A 23 -2.88 -7.07 13.84
C GLY A 23 -3.86 -5.98 13.43
N THR A 24 -4.88 -6.33 12.65
CA THR A 24 -5.91 -5.38 12.20
C THR A 24 -6.77 -4.79 13.32
N ASN A 25 -6.79 -5.38 14.52
CA ASN A 25 -7.51 -4.83 15.67
C ASN A 25 -6.72 -3.75 16.43
N MET A 26 -5.49 -3.44 16.01
CA MET A 26 -4.57 -2.58 16.76
C MET A 26 -5.13 -1.22 17.15
N TRP A 27 -6.01 -0.63 16.34
CA TRP A 27 -6.59 0.67 16.63
C TRP A 27 -7.58 0.61 17.79
N GLN A 28 -8.29 -0.51 17.96
CA GLN A 28 -9.20 -0.76 19.08
C GLN A 28 -8.46 -1.30 20.32
N GLU A 29 -7.44 -2.11 20.11
CA GLU A 29 -6.62 -2.76 21.14
C GLU A 29 -5.24 -2.08 21.24
N TRP A 30 -5.21 -0.73 21.30
CA TRP A 30 -3.99 0.06 21.25
C TRP A 30 -3.08 -0.18 22.47
N ASP A 31 -1.83 -0.54 22.20
CA ASP A 31 -0.75 -0.63 23.18
C ASP A 31 0.47 0.15 22.67
N GLU A 32 0.70 1.35 23.25
CA GLU A 32 1.76 2.25 22.83
C GLU A 32 3.14 1.62 23.01
N ALA A 33 3.35 0.84 24.07
CA ALA A 33 4.67 0.24 24.35
C ALA A 33 5.03 -0.83 23.30
N VAL A 34 4.04 -1.61 22.84
CA VAL A 34 4.24 -2.59 21.77
C VAL A 34 4.48 -1.88 20.42
N VAL A 35 3.72 -0.84 20.13
CA VAL A 35 3.91 -0.03 18.91
C VAL A 35 5.32 0.58 18.89
N GLU A 36 5.77 1.13 20.01
CA GLU A 36 7.12 1.69 20.11
C GLU A 36 8.21 0.62 19.92
N ASP A 37 8.05 -0.57 20.52
CA ASP A 37 8.99 -1.67 20.32
C ASP A 37 9.04 -2.16 18.88
N ASP A 38 7.89 -2.28 18.20
CA ASP A 38 7.82 -2.62 16.78
C ASP A 38 8.63 -1.63 15.93
N PHE A 39 8.44 -0.32 16.14
CA PHE A 39 9.14 0.72 15.39
C PHE A 39 10.64 0.76 15.71
N ARG A 40 11.00 0.57 16.96
CA ARG A 40 12.41 0.45 17.36
C ARG A 40 13.09 -0.70 16.63
N ARG A 41 12.47 -1.89 16.62
CA ARG A 41 13.02 -3.09 15.93
C ARG A 41 13.17 -2.87 14.42
N LEU A 42 12.21 -2.19 13.78
CA LEU A 42 12.29 -1.83 12.37
C LEU A 42 13.46 -0.87 12.10
N ALA A 43 13.61 0.18 12.92
CA ALA A 43 14.71 1.13 12.79
C ALA A 43 16.08 0.45 12.99
N ASP A 44 16.21 -0.42 14.01
CA ASP A 44 17.42 -1.23 14.26
C ASP A 44 17.78 -2.15 13.07
N ALA A 45 16.79 -2.52 12.27
CA ALA A 45 16.96 -3.30 11.04
C ALA A 45 17.13 -2.45 9.77
N LYS A 46 17.27 -1.12 9.91
CA LYS A 46 17.41 -0.15 8.80
C LYS A 46 16.20 -0.07 7.87
N ILE A 47 15.02 -0.42 8.36
CA ILE A 47 13.77 -0.17 7.66
C ILE A 47 13.35 1.26 7.96
N THR A 48 13.34 2.10 6.94
CA THR A 48 13.16 3.55 7.09
C THR A 48 11.80 4.06 6.64
N VAL A 49 11.03 3.22 5.97
CA VAL A 49 9.67 3.54 5.48
C VAL A 49 8.68 2.49 5.97
N VAL A 50 7.57 2.95 6.51
CA VAL A 50 6.49 2.09 6.99
C VAL A 50 5.17 2.58 6.40
N ARG A 51 4.44 1.68 5.72
CA ARG A 51 3.09 1.96 5.28
C ARG A 51 2.10 1.56 6.37
N VAL A 52 1.21 2.49 6.72
CA VAL A 52 0.28 2.38 7.86
C VAL A 52 -1.16 2.61 7.42
N PHE A 53 -2.11 2.02 8.15
CA PHE A 53 -3.49 1.89 7.72
C PHE A 53 -4.47 2.34 8.80
N PRO A 54 -4.97 3.58 8.77
CA PRO A 54 -6.15 3.97 9.52
C PRO A 54 -7.37 3.21 9.00
N LEU A 55 -7.82 2.15 9.71
CA LEU A 55 -9.00 1.40 9.28
C LEU A 55 -10.22 2.30 9.21
N TRP A 56 -10.86 2.33 8.05
CA TRP A 56 -11.95 3.27 7.79
C TRP A 56 -13.11 3.13 8.78
N SER A 57 -13.50 1.89 9.11
CA SER A 57 -14.56 1.63 10.10
C SER A 57 -14.21 2.08 11.52
N ASP A 58 -12.92 2.08 11.89
CA ASP A 58 -12.48 2.47 13.23
C ASP A 58 -12.36 3.99 13.36
N PHE A 59 -11.78 4.64 12.35
CA PHE A 59 -11.59 6.08 12.34
C PHE A 59 -12.86 6.87 12.04
N GLN A 60 -13.81 6.27 11.32
CA GLN A 60 -15.10 6.88 10.97
C GLN A 60 -16.26 5.93 11.31
N PRO A 61 -16.51 5.62 12.62
CA PRO A 61 -17.48 4.60 13.04
C PRO A 61 -18.93 5.09 12.94
N LEU A 62 -19.34 5.45 11.73
CA LEU A 62 -20.66 5.98 11.43
C LEU A 62 -21.73 4.89 11.42
N ARG A 63 -22.88 5.21 12.02
CA ARG A 63 -24.09 4.39 11.99
C ARG A 63 -25.27 5.15 11.42
N MET A 64 -26.09 4.46 10.63
CA MET A 64 -27.38 4.99 10.16
C MET A 64 -28.47 4.65 11.17
N HIS A 65 -29.11 5.67 11.71
CA HIS A 65 -30.26 5.49 12.60
C HIS A 65 -31.57 5.59 11.84
N PHE A 66 -32.51 4.72 12.15
CA PHE A 66 -33.77 4.60 11.44
C PHE A 66 -34.95 4.97 12.34
N GLY A 67 -35.94 5.60 11.73
CA GLY A 67 -37.26 5.80 12.38
C GLY A 67 -38.20 4.64 12.14
N GLY A 68 -39.44 4.79 12.54
CA GLY A 68 -40.49 3.82 12.26
C GLY A 68 -40.62 3.49 10.79
N GLY A 69 -40.87 2.21 10.47
CA GLY A 69 -40.95 1.73 9.10
C GLY A 69 -39.60 1.67 8.38
N GLN A 70 -38.48 1.59 9.10
CA GLN A 70 -37.11 1.50 8.58
C GLN A 70 -36.72 2.72 7.71
N THR A 71 -37.32 3.87 7.96
CA THR A 71 -36.93 5.10 7.24
C THR A 71 -35.63 5.64 7.79
N PRO A 72 -34.58 5.85 6.95
CA PRO A 72 -33.35 6.49 7.39
C PRO A 72 -33.61 7.88 7.99
N ARG A 73 -33.03 8.18 9.13
CA ARG A 73 -33.22 9.45 9.83
C ARG A 73 -31.96 10.29 9.88
N GLU A 74 -30.90 9.75 10.48
CA GLU A 74 -29.65 10.49 10.63
C GLU A 74 -28.45 9.53 10.72
N ILE A 75 -27.29 10.07 10.40
CA ILE A 75 -26.01 9.42 10.62
C ILE A 75 -25.44 9.93 11.94
N ARG A 76 -24.98 9.01 12.79
CA ARG A 76 -24.38 9.28 14.10
C ARG A 76 -23.00 8.68 14.23
N LEU A 77 -22.26 9.11 15.24
CA LEU A 77 -21.01 8.50 15.67
C LEU A 77 -21.35 7.39 16.69
N GLY A 78 -21.42 6.15 16.23
CA GLY A 78 -22.01 5.07 17.02
C GLY A 78 -23.46 5.38 17.41
N GLU A 79 -23.76 5.42 18.70
CA GLU A 79 -25.10 5.75 19.25
C GLU A 79 -25.28 7.27 19.52
N ASN A 80 -24.21 8.05 19.46
CA ASN A 80 -24.25 9.46 19.84
C ASN A 80 -24.47 10.36 18.61
N PRO A 81 -25.18 11.48 18.75
CA PRO A 81 -25.21 12.51 17.71
C PRO A 81 -23.81 12.95 17.34
N LEU A 82 -23.61 13.33 16.05
CA LEU A 82 -22.32 13.87 15.63
C LEU A 82 -22.01 15.14 16.45
N PRO A 83 -20.82 15.22 17.08
CA PRO A 83 -20.41 16.43 17.79
C PRO A 83 -20.36 17.67 16.86
N GLU A 84 -20.61 18.85 17.42
CA GLU A 84 -20.51 20.13 16.65
C GLU A 84 -19.06 20.60 16.52
N THR A 85 -18.11 19.68 16.44
CA THR A 85 -16.67 19.91 16.22
C THR A 85 -16.31 19.66 14.76
N GLU A 86 -15.09 19.97 14.37
CA GLU A 86 -14.57 19.63 13.05
C GLU A 86 -14.52 18.10 12.85
N ALA A 87 -14.04 17.38 13.87
CA ALA A 87 -14.02 15.90 13.88
C ALA A 87 -15.45 15.34 13.75
N GLY A 88 -16.41 15.84 14.52
CA GLY A 88 -17.80 15.40 14.44
C GLY A 88 -18.42 15.63 13.07
N ARG A 89 -18.20 16.78 12.44
CA ARG A 89 -18.66 17.05 11.06
C ARG A 89 -18.03 16.12 10.01
N ALA A 90 -16.84 15.61 10.30
CA ALA A 90 -16.18 14.60 9.48
C ALA A 90 -16.52 13.15 9.90
N GLY A 91 -17.26 12.97 11.00
CA GLY A 91 -17.63 11.66 11.55
C GLY A 91 -16.45 10.90 12.14
N ILE A 92 -15.46 11.59 12.65
CA ILE A 92 -14.19 11.05 13.12
C ILE A 92 -14.25 10.71 14.61
N ASP A 93 -13.71 9.55 14.97
CA ASP A 93 -13.39 9.19 16.34
C ASP A 93 -12.07 9.85 16.76
N GLU A 94 -12.16 10.80 17.71
CA GLU A 94 -10.99 11.56 18.20
C GLU A 94 -9.99 10.69 18.95
N ILE A 95 -10.40 9.56 19.55
CA ILE A 95 -9.49 8.59 20.19
C ILE A 95 -8.56 7.97 19.13
N MET A 96 -9.08 7.63 17.96
CA MET A 96 -8.27 7.09 16.87
C MET A 96 -7.28 8.12 16.32
N VAL A 97 -7.68 9.40 16.31
CA VAL A 97 -6.79 10.51 15.92
C VAL A 97 -5.65 10.69 16.93
N GLU A 98 -5.93 10.60 18.23
CA GLU A 98 -4.91 10.65 19.27
C GLU A 98 -3.91 9.49 19.15
N ARG A 99 -4.40 8.25 18.92
CA ARG A 99 -3.55 7.08 18.68
C ARG A 99 -2.69 7.23 17.44
N PHE A 100 -3.25 7.78 16.37
CA PHE A 100 -2.48 8.05 15.16
C PHE A 100 -1.45 9.18 15.36
N SER A 101 -1.75 10.17 16.18
CA SER A 101 -0.77 11.20 16.58
C SER A 101 0.40 10.60 17.34
N THR A 102 0.12 9.73 18.32
CA THR A 102 1.15 8.98 19.05
C THR A 102 2.00 8.11 18.12
N LEU A 103 1.38 7.45 17.12
CA LEU A 103 2.12 6.71 16.09
C LEU A 103 3.09 7.62 15.32
N CYS A 104 2.66 8.83 14.95
CA CYS A 104 3.53 9.80 14.29
C CYS A 104 4.70 10.23 15.20
N ASP A 105 4.46 10.44 16.50
CA ASP A 105 5.51 10.79 17.46
C ASP A 105 6.55 9.67 17.58
N ILE A 106 6.10 8.42 17.63
CA ILE A 106 6.97 7.24 17.63
C ILE A 106 7.79 7.17 16.35
N ALA A 107 7.15 7.29 15.18
CA ALA A 107 7.83 7.26 13.90
C ALA A 107 8.90 8.36 13.79
N GLU A 108 8.60 9.59 14.25
CA GLU A 108 9.55 10.71 14.28
C GLU A 108 10.74 10.43 15.20
N ARG A 109 10.51 9.80 16.35
CA ARG A 109 11.54 9.42 17.32
C ARG A 109 12.55 8.44 16.74
N TYR A 110 12.08 7.49 15.94
CA TYR A 110 12.93 6.47 15.30
C TYR A 110 13.36 6.82 13.87
N GLY A 111 13.06 8.01 13.38
CA GLY A 111 13.43 8.47 12.04
C GLY A 111 12.75 7.72 10.91
N ILE A 112 11.61 7.06 11.18
CA ILE A 112 10.82 6.32 10.22
C ILE A 112 9.86 7.26 9.51
N ARG A 113 9.73 7.09 8.19
CA ARG A 113 8.81 7.82 7.34
C ARG A 113 7.55 6.99 7.10
N LEU A 114 6.39 7.64 7.14
CA LEU A 114 5.11 6.99 6.99
C LEU A 114 4.51 7.25 5.59
N ILE A 115 4.03 6.20 4.95
CA ILE A 115 3.07 6.25 3.85
C ILE A 115 1.70 5.91 4.47
N VAL A 116 0.72 6.79 4.32
CA VAL A 116 -0.57 6.68 5.02
C VAL A 116 -1.67 6.26 4.05
N GLY A 117 -2.14 5.02 4.13
CA GLY A 117 -3.26 4.49 3.37
C GLY A 117 -4.59 4.99 3.93
N LEU A 118 -5.11 6.10 3.40
CA LEU A 118 -6.23 6.84 4.00
C LEU A 118 -7.53 6.05 4.05
N ILE A 119 -8.05 5.58 2.90
CA ILE A 119 -9.30 4.82 2.86
C ILE A 119 -8.97 3.33 2.90
N THR A 120 -8.64 2.82 4.09
CA THR A 120 -8.45 1.39 4.29
C THR A 120 -9.80 0.72 4.59
N GLY A 121 -10.58 0.53 3.55
CA GLY A 121 -11.86 -0.17 3.59
C GLY A 121 -11.79 -1.64 3.19
N TRP A 122 -10.67 -2.06 2.60
CA TRP A 122 -10.34 -3.45 2.29
C TRP A 122 -8.97 -3.79 2.87
N MET A 123 -8.90 -4.91 3.60
CA MET A 123 -7.65 -5.40 4.19
C MET A 123 -7.75 -6.89 4.50
N SER A 124 -6.74 -7.67 4.07
CA SER A 124 -6.62 -9.10 4.43
C SER A 124 -7.91 -9.89 4.16
N GLY A 125 -8.49 -9.72 2.96
CA GLY A 125 -9.70 -10.40 2.53
C GLY A 125 -11.00 -9.93 3.21
N ARG A 126 -10.99 -8.81 3.94
CA ARG A 126 -12.15 -8.29 4.68
C ARG A 126 -12.46 -6.84 4.37
N MET A 127 -13.76 -6.53 4.48
CA MET A 127 -14.26 -5.16 4.39
C MET A 127 -14.26 -4.50 5.78
N HIS A 128 -13.65 -3.34 5.88
CA HIS A 128 -13.66 -2.46 7.06
C HIS A 128 -14.46 -1.19 6.74
N THR A 129 -15.76 -1.39 6.53
CA THR A 129 -16.71 -0.36 6.12
C THR A 129 -17.49 0.16 7.31
N PRO A 130 -17.66 1.48 7.49
CA PRO A 130 -18.58 2.02 8.48
C PRO A 130 -19.99 1.45 8.31
N GLU A 131 -20.65 1.12 9.43
CA GLU A 131 -21.95 0.45 9.44
C GLU A 131 -23.04 1.21 8.63
N ALA A 132 -22.96 2.56 8.65
CA ALA A 132 -23.87 3.41 7.89
C ALA A 132 -23.89 3.14 6.37
N PHE A 133 -22.87 2.48 5.85
CA PHE A 133 -22.68 2.28 4.41
C PHE A 133 -22.82 0.81 3.98
N LEU A 134 -23.18 -0.08 4.88
CA LEU A 134 -23.42 -1.47 4.55
C LEU A 134 -24.52 -1.59 3.48
N GLY A 135 -24.25 -2.40 2.47
CA GLY A 135 -25.14 -2.58 1.32
C GLY A 135 -25.16 -1.47 0.28
N LYS A 136 -24.32 -0.43 0.44
CA LYS A 136 -24.10 0.62 -0.55
C LYS A 136 -22.86 0.31 -1.39
N ASP A 137 -22.81 0.88 -2.59
CA ASP A 137 -21.58 0.87 -3.37
C ASP A 137 -20.59 1.91 -2.79
N LEU A 138 -19.42 1.44 -2.42
CA LEU A 138 -18.47 2.27 -1.65
C LEU A 138 -17.73 3.29 -2.50
N LEU A 139 -17.71 3.13 -3.83
CA LEU A 139 -16.92 4.00 -4.72
C LEU A 139 -17.77 4.90 -5.62
N ARG A 140 -19.10 4.66 -5.71
CA ARG A 140 -19.99 5.48 -6.55
C ARG A 140 -21.23 6.04 -5.86
N ASP A 141 -21.64 5.49 -4.67
CA ASP A 141 -22.76 6.09 -3.93
C ASP A 141 -22.37 7.50 -3.45
N PRO A 142 -23.09 8.57 -3.85
CA PRO A 142 -22.67 9.93 -3.50
C PRO A 142 -22.63 10.21 -2.00
N LEU A 143 -23.49 9.56 -1.21
CA LEU A 143 -23.46 9.69 0.24
C LEU A 143 -22.15 9.13 0.80
N VAL A 144 -21.77 7.90 0.38
CA VAL A 144 -20.55 7.24 0.83
C VAL A 144 -19.33 8.06 0.46
N VAL A 145 -19.21 8.44 -0.81
CA VAL A 145 -18.07 9.24 -1.32
C VAL A 145 -17.97 10.59 -0.61
N SER A 146 -19.10 11.22 -0.29
CA SER A 146 -19.09 12.50 0.45
C SER A 146 -18.49 12.34 1.87
N TRP A 147 -18.71 11.21 2.53
CA TRP A 147 -18.13 10.93 3.84
C TRP A 147 -16.66 10.54 3.74
N GLN A 148 -16.25 9.80 2.71
CA GLN A 148 -14.84 9.54 2.42
C GLN A 148 -14.06 10.85 2.21
N VAL A 149 -14.61 11.77 1.42
CA VAL A 149 -14.01 13.11 1.19
C VAL A 149 -13.85 13.89 2.50
N ARG A 150 -14.86 13.87 3.38
CA ARG A 150 -14.75 14.53 4.71
C ARG A 150 -13.68 13.88 5.57
N PHE A 151 -13.63 12.55 5.61
CA PHE A 151 -12.60 11.78 6.32
C PHE A 151 -11.21 12.17 5.85
N VAL A 152 -10.97 12.06 4.54
CA VAL A 152 -9.67 12.37 3.92
C VAL A 152 -9.25 13.81 4.21
N LYS A 153 -10.14 14.78 4.01
CA LYS A 153 -9.84 16.20 4.29
C LYS A 153 -9.47 16.43 5.76
N TYR A 154 -10.20 15.81 6.68
CA TYR A 154 -9.90 15.93 8.10
C TYR A 154 -8.53 15.34 8.44
N MET A 155 -8.25 14.10 8.04
CA MET A 155 -6.99 13.42 8.33
C MET A 155 -5.80 14.19 7.74
N VAL A 156 -5.88 14.56 6.48
CA VAL A 156 -4.79 15.29 5.81
C VAL A 156 -4.56 16.66 6.46
N ARG A 157 -5.60 17.43 6.71
CA ARG A 157 -5.48 18.74 7.36
C ARG A 157 -4.86 18.66 8.75
N HIS A 158 -5.28 17.66 9.53
CA HIS A 158 -4.83 17.47 10.90
C HIS A 158 -3.36 17.03 10.97
N PHE A 159 -2.91 16.22 10.02
CA PHE A 159 -1.59 15.58 10.07
C PHE A 159 -0.58 16.10 9.03
N LYS A 160 -0.94 17.04 8.15
CA LYS A 160 -0.04 17.55 7.09
C LYS A 160 1.27 18.16 7.59
N ASP A 161 1.31 18.62 8.83
CA ASP A 161 2.52 19.24 9.40
C ASP A 161 3.43 18.21 10.12
N ARG A 162 3.03 16.92 10.18
CA ARG A 162 3.84 15.86 10.79
C ARG A 162 5.02 15.50 9.89
N VAL A 163 6.23 15.54 10.47
CA VAL A 163 7.48 15.27 9.75
C VAL A 163 7.58 13.80 9.34
N ALA A 164 7.02 12.90 10.14
CA ALA A 164 7.00 11.47 9.81
C ALA A 164 6.29 11.18 8.49
N ILE A 165 5.21 11.89 8.14
CA ILE A 165 4.41 11.57 6.95
C ILE A 165 5.17 11.97 5.69
N ALA A 166 5.48 10.98 4.85
CA ALA A 166 6.18 11.15 3.59
C ALA A 166 5.24 11.29 2.39
N ALA A 167 4.12 10.56 2.41
CA ALA A 167 3.17 10.51 1.32
C ALA A 167 1.77 10.14 1.81
N TRP A 168 0.77 10.53 1.04
CA TRP A 168 -0.61 10.12 1.21
C TRP A 168 -0.94 9.08 0.14
N ASP A 169 -1.51 7.98 0.56
CA ASP A 169 -2.00 6.93 -0.29
C ASP A 169 -3.55 6.96 -0.27
N LEU A 170 -4.22 6.75 -1.42
CA LEU A 170 -5.68 6.76 -1.50
C LEU A 170 -6.31 5.80 -0.49
N GLY A 171 -5.66 4.67 -0.25
CA GLY A 171 -6.06 3.64 0.69
C GLY A 171 -5.48 2.28 0.31
N ASN A 172 -5.87 1.22 1.00
CA ASN A 172 -5.41 -0.11 0.67
C ASN A 172 -6.32 -0.80 -0.34
N GLU A 173 -5.79 -1.09 -1.52
CA GLU A 173 -6.47 -1.86 -2.59
C GLU A 173 -7.94 -1.45 -2.78
N CYS A 174 -8.17 -0.13 -2.86
CA CYS A 174 -9.53 0.41 -2.97
C CYS A 174 -10.30 -0.15 -4.16
N ASN A 175 -9.61 -0.64 -5.18
CA ASN A 175 -10.20 -1.35 -6.30
C ASN A 175 -10.90 -2.68 -5.91
N CYS A 176 -10.63 -3.22 -4.72
CA CYS A 176 -11.36 -4.35 -4.15
C CYS A 176 -12.64 -3.97 -3.40
N MET A 177 -12.87 -2.67 -3.15
CA MET A 177 -13.99 -2.21 -2.33
C MET A 177 -15.33 -2.21 -3.07
N SER A 178 -15.33 -2.32 -4.39
CA SER A 178 -16.54 -2.36 -5.22
C SER A 178 -16.31 -3.17 -6.48
N SER A 179 -17.39 -3.66 -7.07
CA SER A 179 -17.37 -4.43 -8.31
C SER A 179 -18.35 -3.85 -9.33
N GLY A 180 -18.16 -4.15 -10.62
CA GLY A 180 -19.05 -3.70 -11.67
C GLY A 180 -19.02 -2.20 -11.94
N LEU A 181 -17.91 -1.54 -11.61
CA LEU A 181 -17.66 -0.14 -11.95
C LEU A 181 -17.30 0.01 -13.42
N SER A 182 -17.64 1.15 -14.00
CA SER A 182 -17.08 1.62 -15.27
C SER A 182 -15.75 2.33 -15.05
N ARG A 183 -14.92 2.42 -16.09
CA ARG A 183 -13.66 3.16 -16.09
C ARG A 183 -13.86 4.62 -15.68
N SER A 184 -14.96 5.25 -16.13
CA SER A 184 -15.28 6.64 -15.78
C SER A 184 -15.62 6.80 -14.28
N GLU A 185 -16.30 5.84 -13.67
CA GLU A 185 -16.59 5.87 -12.23
C GLU A 185 -15.30 5.72 -11.41
N CYS A 186 -14.39 4.83 -11.81
CA CYS A 186 -13.07 4.68 -11.19
C CYS A 186 -12.26 5.98 -11.28
N TYR A 187 -12.21 6.59 -12.47
CA TYR A 187 -11.53 7.87 -12.71
C TYR A 187 -12.09 8.98 -11.81
N VAL A 188 -13.43 9.13 -11.76
CA VAL A 188 -14.08 10.16 -10.95
C VAL A 188 -13.80 9.97 -9.47
N TRP A 189 -13.91 8.74 -8.95
CA TRP A 189 -13.62 8.45 -7.55
C TRP A 189 -12.18 8.78 -7.19
N ALA A 190 -11.21 8.27 -7.94
CA ALA A 190 -9.78 8.54 -7.71
C ALA A 190 -9.48 10.05 -7.76
N SER A 191 -10.06 10.76 -8.73
CA SER A 191 -9.92 12.22 -8.85
C SER A 191 -10.48 12.95 -7.64
N GLN A 192 -11.65 12.54 -7.12
CA GLN A 192 -12.27 13.20 -5.96
C GLN A 192 -11.43 13.03 -4.70
N ILE A 193 -10.93 11.81 -4.43
CA ILE A 193 -10.10 11.56 -3.26
C ILE A 193 -8.76 12.28 -3.37
N THR A 194 -8.09 12.21 -4.53
CA THR A 194 -6.84 12.94 -4.77
C THR A 194 -7.01 14.45 -4.61
N ASN A 195 -8.07 15.02 -5.16
CA ASN A 195 -8.36 16.45 -5.02
C ASN A 195 -8.66 16.85 -3.56
N ALA A 196 -9.32 15.97 -2.79
CA ALA A 196 -9.54 16.18 -1.37
C ALA A 196 -8.21 16.22 -0.58
N ILE A 197 -7.26 15.34 -0.91
CA ILE A 197 -5.90 15.34 -0.34
C ILE A 197 -5.17 16.63 -0.72
N LYS A 198 -5.07 16.91 -2.02
CA LYS A 198 -4.31 18.05 -2.56
C LYS A 198 -4.83 19.41 -2.12
N ALA A 199 -6.14 19.53 -1.85
CA ALA A 199 -6.73 20.75 -1.32
C ALA A 199 -6.26 21.08 0.11
N GLU A 200 -5.85 20.07 0.89
CA GLU A 200 -5.36 20.24 2.26
C GLU A 200 -3.81 20.20 2.35
N ASP A 201 -3.18 19.37 1.52
CA ASP A 201 -1.72 19.23 1.43
C ASP A 201 -1.26 19.03 -0.02
N ALA A 202 -0.85 20.13 -0.64
CA ALA A 202 -0.27 20.10 -1.99
C ALA A 202 1.23 19.76 -2.01
N SER A 203 1.86 19.60 -0.83
CA SER A 203 3.32 19.44 -0.71
C SER A 203 3.79 17.99 -0.78
N ARG A 204 2.94 17.05 -0.36
CA ARG A 204 3.28 15.62 -0.37
C ARG A 204 2.71 14.93 -1.59
N PRO A 205 3.42 13.90 -2.11
CA PRO A 205 2.91 13.08 -3.21
C PRO A 205 1.69 12.27 -2.76
N VAL A 206 0.79 12.03 -3.73
CA VAL A 206 -0.35 11.13 -3.60
C VAL A 206 -0.09 9.88 -4.41
N ILE A 207 -0.28 8.72 -3.74
CA ILE A 207 -0.01 7.37 -4.24
C ILE A 207 -1.32 6.65 -4.53
N SER A 208 -1.30 5.64 -5.43
CA SER A 208 -2.49 4.90 -5.82
C SER A 208 -3.02 3.90 -4.79
N GLY A 209 -2.14 3.18 -4.09
CA GLY A 209 -2.52 2.13 -3.14
C GLY A 209 -3.27 0.94 -3.75
N MET A 210 -3.08 0.65 -5.04
CA MET A 210 -3.89 -0.31 -5.78
C MET A 210 -3.04 -1.35 -6.51
N HIS A 211 -3.61 -2.54 -6.67
CA HIS A 211 -3.06 -3.61 -7.51
C HIS A 211 -3.81 -3.75 -8.84
N GLY A 212 -3.23 -4.50 -9.78
CA GLY A 212 -3.94 -4.91 -11.01
C GLY A 212 -4.40 -3.77 -11.91
N THR A 213 -3.71 -2.62 -11.89
CA THR A 213 -4.09 -1.42 -12.66
C THR A 213 -3.45 -1.44 -14.07
N LEU A 214 -3.84 -2.40 -14.90
CA LEU A 214 -3.23 -2.62 -16.19
C LEU A 214 -3.50 -1.48 -17.18
N PRO A 215 -2.53 -1.10 -18.04
CA PRO A 215 -2.69 -0.10 -19.10
C PRO A 215 -3.45 -0.67 -20.31
N SER A 216 -4.62 -1.27 -20.07
CA SER A 216 -5.46 -1.94 -21.07
C SER A 216 -6.82 -1.26 -21.15
N ASP A 217 -7.40 -1.14 -22.36
CA ASP A 217 -8.74 -0.58 -22.53
C ASP A 217 -9.84 -1.43 -21.86
N ALA A 218 -9.56 -2.69 -21.59
CA ALA A 218 -10.46 -3.58 -20.85
C ALA A 218 -10.37 -3.39 -19.33
N SER A 219 -9.33 -2.70 -18.83
CA SER A 219 -9.15 -2.46 -17.40
C SER A 219 -9.95 -1.23 -16.95
N VAL A 220 -10.86 -1.42 -16.02
CA VAL A 220 -11.61 -0.30 -15.42
C VAL A 220 -10.72 0.55 -14.51
N TRP A 221 -9.75 -0.08 -13.83
CA TRP A 221 -8.66 0.60 -13.12
C TRP A 221 -7.43 0.63 -14.03
N ASN A 222 -7.21 1.75 -14.68
CA ASN A 222 -6.18 1.87 -15.70
C ASN A 222 -5.00 2.72 -15.20
N SER A 223 -3.79 2.20 -15.29
CA SER A 223 -2.60 2.90 -14.81
C SER A 223 -2.35 4.23 -15.53
N ARG A 224 -2.74 4.37 -16.80
CA ARG A 224 -2.63 5.63 -17.54
C ARG A 224 -3.56 6.70 -16.94
N ASP A 225 -4.82 6.32 -16.63
CA ASP A 225 -5.79 7.23 -16.00
C ASP A 225 -5.31 7.63 -14.59
N LEU A 226 -4.81 6.67 -13.81
CA LEU A 226 -4.25 6.96 -12.50
C LEU A 226 -3.00 7.85 -12.61
N GLY A 227 -2.19 7.69 -13.65
CA GLY A 227 -1.05 8.57 -13.93
C GLY A 227 -1.43 10.01 -14.23
N GLU A 228 -2.62 10.29 -14.79
CA GLU A 228 -3.12 11.65 -14.95
C GLU A 228 -3.50 12.31 -13.62
N ILE A 229 -3.95 11.50 -12.66
CA ILE A 229 -4.54 11.96 -11.40
C ILE A 229 -3.49 12.04 -10.27
N LEU A 230 -2.58 11.07 -10.20
CA LEU A 230 -1.68 10.83 -9.07
C LEU A 230 -0.25 11.30 -9.36
N ASP A 231 0.53 11.47 -8.29
CA ASP A 231 1.95 11.79 -8.40
C ASP A 231 2.82 10.56 -8.57
N VAL A 232 2.45 9.46 -7.90
CA VAL A 232 3.22 8.21 -7.85
C VAL A 232 2.27 7.02 -8.01
N LEU A 233 2.67 6.04 -8.81
CA LEU A 233 1.99 4.76 -8.93
C LEU A 233 2.66 3.71 -8.03
N CYS A 234 1.94 2.67 -7.72
CA CYS A 234 2.45 1.53 -6.98
C CYS A 234 1.99 0.21 -7.59
N THR A 235 2.64 -0.89 -7.17
CA THR A 235 2.26 -2.25 -7.52
C THR A 235 2.21 -3.13 -6.26
N HIS A 236 1.32 -4.14 -6.28
CA HIS A 236 1.24 -5.22 -5.31
C HIS A 236 1.46 -6.56 -6.02
N PRO A 237 2.69 -6.86 -6.44
CA PRO A 237 3.01 -7.95 -7.36
C PRO A 237 3.19 -9.29 -6.64
N TYR A 238 2.10 -9.87 -6.17
CA TYR A 238 2.13 -11.21 -5.59
C TYR A 238 2.08 -12.29 -6.69
N PRO A 239 3.12 -13.14 -6.86
CA PRO A 239 3.12 -14.16 -7.90
C PRO A 239 1.93 -15.10 -7.83
N LEU A 240 1.47 -15.45 -6.62
CA LEU A 240 0.32 -16.35 -6.43
C LEU A 240 -0.96 -15.80 -7.05
N PHE A 241 -1.20 -14.50 -6.96
CA PHE A 241 -2.43 -13.86 -7.40
C PHE A 241 -2.35 -13.26 -8.81
N THR A 242 -1.13 -13.18 -9.38
CA THR A 242 -0.94 -12.55 -10.69
C THR A 242 -0.96 -13.59 -11.80
N PRO A 243 -1.81 -13.45 -12.83
CA PRO A 243 -1.84 -14.36 -13.96
C PRO A 243 -0.45 -14.57 -14.57
N HIS A 244 -0.15 -15.80 -14.99
CA HIS A 244 1.14 -16.23 -15.57
C HIS A 244 2.35 -16.21 -14.64
N CYS A 245 2.22 -15.74 -13.40
CA CYS A 245 3.32 -15.63 -12.45
C CYS A 245 3.40 -16.77 -11.43
N ASN A 246 2.32 -17.55 -11.28
CA ASN A 246 2.17 -18.63 -10.29
C ASN A 246 2.60 -20.02 -10.80
N THR A 247 3.24 -20.10 -11.96
CA THR A 247 3.62 -21.38 -12.60
C THR A 247 5.06 -21.78 -12.37
N ASP A 248 5.86 -20.86 -11.83
CA ASP A 248 7.29 -21.06 -11.58
C ASP A 248 7.60 -20.99 -10.07
N PRO A 249 8.69 -21.62 -9.61
CA PRO A 249 9.13 -21.49 -8.22
C PRO A 249 9.36 -20.02 -7.83
N ILE A 250 9.02 -19.67 -6.58
CA ILE A 250 9.10 -18.28 -6.08
C ILE A 250 10.51 -17.68 -6.23
N ASN A 251 11.56 -18.49 -6.02
CA ASN A 251 12.95 -18.05 -6.21
C ASN A 251 13.50 -18.29 -7.62
N GLY A 252 12.63 -18.59 -8.58
CA GLY A 252 12.99 -18.66 -9.99
C GLY A 252 13.14 -17.26 -10.60
N MET A 253 13.87 -17.18 -11.74
CA MET A 253 14.14 -15.93 -12.44
C MET A 253 12.85 -15.16 -12.78
N LYS A 254 11.83 -15.83 -13.27
CA LYS A 254 10.56 -15.20 -13.64
C LYS A 254 9.89 -14.55 -12.43
N SER A 255 9.72 -15.31 -11.33
CA SER A 255 9.09 -14.79 -10.11
C SER A 255 9.89 -13.65 -9.51
N ALA A 256 11.23 -13.72 -9.49
CA ALA A 256 12.09 -12.65 -8.99
C ALA A 256 12.03 -11.36 -9.84
N LEU A 257 11.74 -11.46 -11.13
CA LEU A 257 11.60 -10.32 -12.05
C LEU A 257 10.17 -9.81 -12.20
N HIS A 258 9.17 -10.51 -11.68
CA HIS A 258 7.76 -10.16 -11.81
C HIS A 258 7.47 -8.75 -11.28
N ALA A 259 7.85 -8.48 -10.04
CA ALA A 259 7.61 -7.19 -9.40
C ALA A 259 8.23 -6.02 -10.19
N THR A 260 9.43 -6.23 -10.72
CA THR A 260 10.12 -5.23 -11.57
C THR A 260 9.39 -5.03 -12.89
N ALA A 261 8.99 -6.12 -13.56
CA ALA A 261 8.31 -6.04 -14.85
C ALA A 261 7.00 -5.25 -14.77
N GLU A 262 6.19 -5.53 -13.75
CA GLU A 262 4.91 -4.85 -13.53
C GLU A 262 5.10 -3.37 -13.23
N SER A 263 6.01 -3.05 -12.31
CA SER A 263 6.28 -1.64 -11.92
C SER A 263 6.90 -0.83 -13.05
N VAL A 264 7.81 -1.42 -13.84
CA VAL A 264 8.36 -0.77 -15.04
C VAL A 264 7.28 -0.54 -16.10
N MET A 265 6.37 -1.49 -16.28
CA MET A 265 5.23 -1.32 -17.19
C MET A 265 4.34 -0.14 -16.77
N TYR A 266 3.98 -0.06 -15.49
CA TYR A 266 3.15 1.04 -14.99
C TYR A 266 3.88 2.38 -15.11
N ALA A 267 5.14 2.46 -14.67
CA ALA A 267 5.94 3.68 -14.77
C ALA A 267 6.05 4.17 -16.21
N SER A 268 6.39 3.28 -17.14
CA SER A 268 6.61 3.63 -18.55
C SER A 268 5.33 4.08 -19.25
N THR A 269 4.24 3.33 -19.08
CA THR A 269 2.98 3.59 -19.81
C THR A 269 2.22 4.79 -19.26
N ALA A 270 2.40 5.12 -17.99
CA ALA A 270 1.77 6.26 -17.34
C ALA A 270 2.66 7.50 -17.26
N GLY A 271 3.97 7.36 -17.52
CA GLY A 271 4.94 8.47 -17.40
C GLY A 271 5.08 8.99 -15.97
N LYS A 272 4.99 8.11 -14.97
CA LYS A 272 5.02 8.47 -13.54
C LYS A 272 6.02 7.62 -12.77
N PRO A 273 6.57 8.17 -11.66
CA PRO A 273 7.29 7.34 -10.69
C PRO A 273 6.45 6.15 -10.25
N CYS A 274 7.10 5.00 -10.05
CA CYS A 274 6.46 3.80 -9.54
C CYS A 274 7.37 3.09 -8.53
N PHE A 275 6.78 2.42 -7.55
CA PHE A 275 7.48 1.59 -6.59
C PHE A 275 6.66 0.34 -6.23
N ILE A 276 7.31 -0.64 -5.65
CA ILE A 276 6.67 -1.86 -5.16
C ILE A 276 6.18 -1.58 -3.75
N GLU A 277 4.87 -1.39 -3.58
CA GLU A 277 4.25 -0.99 -2.32
C GLU A 277 3.86 -2.16 -1.44
N GLU A 278 3.59 -3.29 -2.06
CA GLU A 278 3.44 -4.57 -1.38
C GLU A 278 4.14 -5.66 -2.18
N ALA A 279 4.94 -6.47 -1.50
CA ALA A 279 5.46 -7.71 -2.04
C ALA A 279 5.62 -8.73 -0.93
N GLY A 280 5.43 -10.00 -1.24
CA GLY A 280 5.54 -11.07 -0.27
C GLY A 280 5.45 -12.44 -0.91
N THR A 281 5.82 -13.46 -0.15
CA THR A 281 5.76 -14.87 -0.58
C THR A 281 4.63 -15.64 0.11
N LEU A 282 3.76 -14.94 0.85
CA LEU A 282 2.54 -15.47 1.49
C LEU A 282 2.81 -16.65 2.43
N GLY A 283 3.92 -16.55 3.19
CA GLY A 283 4.28 -17.49 4.26
C GLY A 283 4.61 -18.90 3.81
N PRO A 284 4.73 -19.84 4.76
CA PRO A 284 5.25 -21.19 4.53
C PRO A 284 4.32 -22.07 3.70
N ILE A 285 3.06 -21.69 3.52
CA ILE A 285 2.13 -22.39 2.63
C ILE A 285 2.56 -22.30 1.15
N VAL A 286 3.30 -21.24 0.79
CA VAL A 286 3.79 -21.02 -0.57
C VAL A 286 5.28 -21.20 -0.68
N SER A 287 6.06 -20.75 0.31
CA SER A 287 7.52 -20.84 0.29
C SER A 287 8.10 -20.89 1.70
N SER A 288 9.27 -21.55 1.84
CA SER A 288 10.01 -21.50 3.10
C SER A 288 10.58 -20.10 3.36
N GLU A 289 10.88 -19.77 4.63
CA GLU A 289 11.51 -18.52 5.01
C GLU A 289 12.83 -18.25 4.26
N LYS A 290 13.63 -19.31 4.02
CA LYS A 290 14.86 -19.20 3.23
C LYS A 290 14.57 -18.76 1.80
N ILE A 291 13.57 -19.36 1.14
CA ILE A 291 13.16 -19.01 -0.21
C ILE A 291 12.62 -17.57 -0.24
N ALA A 292 11.89 -17.14 0.79
CA ALA A 292 11.43 -15.76 0.93
C ALA A 292 12.61 -14.78 1.00
N GLY A 293 13.66 -15.10 1.75
CA GLY A 293 14.90 -14.32 1.81
C GLY A 293 15.62 -14.23 0.46
N ASP A 294 15.74 -15.35 -0.27
CA ASP A 294 16.33 -15.39 -1.61
C ASP A 294 15.49 -14.56 -2.60
N TYR A 295 14.16 -14.66 -2.54
CA TYR A 295 13.21 -13.91 -3.37
C TYR A 295 13.33 -12.41 -3.16
N VAL A 296 13.24 -11.94 -1.90
CA VAL A 296 13.29 -10.49 -1.62
C VAL A 296 14.62 -9.90 -2.02
N ARG A 297 15.73 -10.61 -1.80
CA ARG A 297 17.05 -10.18 -2.23
C ARG A 297 17.07 -9.93 -3.76
N ALA A 298 16.66 -10.92 -4.54
CA ALA A 298 16.68 -10.82 -6.00
C ALA A 298 15.70 -9.73 -6.51
N SER A 299 14.48 -9.68 -5.98
CA SER A 299 13.44 -8.75 -6.43
C SER A 299 13.76 -7.29 -6.05
N ALA A 300 14.25 -7.04 -4.84
CA ALA A 300 14.59 -5.69 -4.39
C ALA A 300 15.83 -5.14 -5.11
N PHE A 301 16.87 -5.95 -5.33
CA PHE A 301 18.02 -5.55 -6.16
C PHE A 301 17.59 -5.29 -7.61
N SER A 302 16.71 -6.12 -8.17
CA SER A 302 16.15 -5.89 -9.51
C SER A 302 15.38 -4.57 -9.57
N ALA A 303 14.51 -4.31 -8.61
CA ALA A 303 13.75 -3.06 -8.53
C ALA A 303 14.67 -1.82 -8.49
N TRP A 304 15.68 -1.85 -7.62
CA TRP A 304 16.68 -0.79 -7.52
C TRP A 304 17.42 -0.57 -8.83
N ALA A 305 17.96 -1.65 -9.43
CA ALA A 305 18.71 -1.59 -10.69
C ALA A 305 17.88 -1.09 -11.89
N HIS A 306 16.55 -1.18 -11.82
CA HIS A 306 15.64 -0.68 -12.84
C HIS A 306 15.09 0.72 -12.57
N GLY A 307 15.63 1.43 -11.57
CA GLY A 307 15.27 2.81 -11.28
C GLY A 307 13.88 2.97 -10.63
N LEU A 308 13.34 1.91 -10.03
CA LEU A 308 12.15 2.04 -9.18
C LEU A 308 12.52 2.75 -7.88
N TYR A 309 11.54 3.36 -7.22
CA TYR A 309 11.79 4.24 -6.08
C TYR A 309 11.85 3.51 -4.73
N GLY A 310 11.31 2.31 -4.63
CA GLY A 310 11.34 1.56 -3.38
C GLY A 310 10.76 0.15 -3.48
N PHE A 311 10.99 -0.57 -2.38
CA PHE A 311 10.47 -1.92 -2.18
C PHE A 311 9.94 -2.05 -0.76
N VAL A 312 8.65 -2.38 -0.62
CA VAL A 312 7.94 -2.47 0.65
C VAL A 312 7.40 -3.88 0.81
N TRP A 313 7.81 -4.55 1.89
CA TRP A 313 7.45 -5.94 2.17
C TRP A 313 6.09 -6.06 2.89
N TRP A 314 5.33 -7.07 2.60
CA TRP A 314 4.16 -7.49 3.38
C TRP A 314 4.54 -8.66 4.30
N CYS A 315 4.66 -8.48 5.63
CA CYS A 315 4.58 -7.25 6.38
C CYS A 315 5.66 -7.20 7.50
N ALA A 316 5.50 -6.37 8.52
CA ALA A 316 6.50 -6.25 9.60
C ALA A 316 6.49 -7.44 10.55
N ASN A 317 5.33 -7.84 11.06
CA ASN A 317 5.20 -8.81 12.15
C ASN A 317 4.43 -10.07 11.72
N GLU A 318 4.87 -11.22 12.21
CA GLU A 318 4.10 -12.45 12.15
C GLU A 318 2.86 -12.36 13.04
N GLN A 319 1.73 -12.83 12.53
CA GLN A 319 0.42 -12.72 13.16
C GLN A 319 -0.14 -14.09 13.60
N SER A 320 0.69 -15.14 13.61
CA SER A 320 0.25 -16.52 13.82
C SER A 320 -0.21 -16.82 15.26
N ALA A 321 0.11 -15.95 16.22
CA ALA A 321 -0.38 -16.04 17.60
C ALA A 321 -1.76 -15.41 17.81
N LEU A 322 -2.23 -14.60 16.85
CA LEU A 322 -3.52 -13.93 16.97
C LEU A 322 -4.67 -14.93 16.73
N THR A 323 -5.73 -14.79 17.54
CA THR A 323 -6.86 -15.72 17.58
C THR A 323 -8.17 -15.12 17.06
N HIS A 324 -8.11 -13.91 16.53
CA HIS A 324 -9.23 -13.24 15.87
C HIS A 324 -9.07 -13.23 14.34
N THR A 325 -10.15 -13.00 13.64
CA THR A 325 -10.19 -12.93 12.18
C THR A 325 -9.32 -11.78 11.64
N PRO A 326 -8.53 -12.01 10.57
CA PRO A 326 -8.47 -13.20 9.72
C PRO A 326 -7.50 -14.29 10.23
N TYR A 327 -6.73 -14.02 11.25
CA TYR A 327 -5.59 -14.85 11.68
C TYR A 327 -5.97 -16.19 12.30
N ASP A 328 -7.22 -16.37 12.71
CA ASP A 328 -7.75 -17.62 13.25
C ASP A 328 -8.08 -18.67 12.18
N TRP A 329 -8.23 -18.27 10.91
CA TRP A 329 -8.60 -19.20 9.82
C TRP A 329 -7.83 -19.00 8.51
N GLU A 330 -7.36 -17.77 8.18
CA GLU A 330 -6.67 -17.48 6.92
C GLU A 330 -5.17 -17.74 7.03
N SER A 331 -4.74 -18.88 6.51
CA SER A 331 -3.36 -19.34 6.69
C SER A 331 -2.31 -18.45 6.00
N ILE A 332 -2.66 -17.77 4.91
CA ILE A 332 -1.72 -16.88 4.20
C ILE A 332 -1.46 -15.55 4.91
N GLU A 333 -2.29 -15.21 5.92
CA GLU A 333 -2.14 -13.97 6.68
C GLU A 333 -1.35 -14.15 7.99
N ARG A 334 -0.98 -15.37 8.35
CA ARG A 334 -0.45 -15.69 9.68
C ARG A 334 1.05 -15.52 9.81
N GLU A 335 1.82 -16.18 8.96
CA GLU A 335 3.28 -16.35 9.13
C GLU A 335 4.07 -15.45 8.16
N LEU A 336 3.52 -14.32 7.79
CA LEU A 336 4.13 -13.36 6.86
C LEU A 336 5.38 -12.72 7.46
N GLY A 337 5.37 -11.60 7.97
CA GLY A 337 6.29 -10.84 8.79
C GLY A 337 7.79 -10.95 8.58
N PHE A 338 8.45 -9.84 8.90
CA PHE A 338 9.90 -9.77 9.10
C PHE A 338 10.34 -10.43 10.40
N PHE A 339 9.51 -10.28 11.44
CA PHE A 339 9.77 -10.81 12.77
C PHE A 339 8.84 -11.97 13.07
N ARG A 340 9.39 -13.02 13.70
CA ARG A 340 8.58 -14.09 14.29
C ARG A 340 7.92 -13.63 15.58
N ILE A 341 6.99 -14.40 16.10
CA ILE A 341 6.27 -14.14 17.36
C ILE A 341 7.23 -13.86 18.53
N ASP A 342 8.36 -14.57 18.57
CA ASP A 342 9.38 -14.40 19.61
C ASP A 342 10.29 -13.17 19.41
N GLY A 343 10.01 -12.36 18.38
CA GLY A 343 10.79 -11.18 18.01
C GLY A 343 12.07 -11.48 17.23
N SER A 344 12.38 -12.75 16.93
CA SER A 344 13.56 -13.11 16.13
C SER A 344 13.35 -12.71 14.65
N LYS A 345 14.44 -12.38 13.98
CA LYS A 345 14.43 -11.95 12.57
C LYS A 345 14.25 -13.15 11.65
N LYS A 346 13.47 -12.99 10.60
CA LYS A 346 13.39 -13.95 9.49
C LYS A 346 14.45 -13.63 8.42
N PRO A 347 14.86 -14.60 7.59
CA PRO A 347 15.83 -14.37 6.50
C PRO A 347 15.46 -13.24 5.55
N VAL A 348 14.17 -12.97 5.37
CA VAL A 348 13.70 -11.86 4.55
C VAL A 348 14.14 -10.49 5.09
N LEU A 349 14.10 -10.29 6.41
CA LEU A 349 14.58 -9.05 7.04
C LEU A 349 16.10 -8.94 6.97
N GLU A 350 16.81 -10.06 7.12
CA GLU A 350 18.28 -10.11 6.99
C GLU A 350 18.69 -9.65 5.58
N SER A 351 18.06 -10.19 4.53
CA SER A 351 18.29 -9.79 3.14
C SER A 351 17.99 -8.32 2.88
N MET A 352 16.91 -7.78 3.44
CA MET A 352 16.56 -6.35 3.32
C MET A 352 17.60 -5.46 4.04
N SER A 353 18.01 -5.84 5.25
CA SER A 353 19.04 -5.11 6.02
C SER A 353 20.41 -5.14 5.34
N GLU A 354 20.76 -6.24 4.69
CA GLU A 354 21.98 -6.36 3.87
C GLU A 354 21.92 -5.40 2.66
N LEU A 355 20.79 -5.34 1.95
CA LEU A 355 20.61 -4.41 0.84
C LEU A 355 20.68 -2.96 1.30
N ALA A 356 20.02 -2.62 2.44
CA ALA A 356 20.12 -1.28 3.02
C ALA A 356 21.58 -0.91 3.29
N SER A 357 22.33 -1.81 3.93
CA SER A 357 23.75 -1.61 4.25
C SER A 357 24.62 -1.50 2.98
N PHE A 358 24.27 -2.27 1.95
CA PHE A 358 24.97 -2.20 0.66
C PHE A 358 24.76 -0.82 0.00
N ILE A 359 23.52 -0.34 -0.06
CA ILE A 359 23.20 0.97 -0.67
C ILE A 359 23.86 2.12 0.12
N GLU A 360 23.82 2.08 1.45
CA GLU A 360 24.47 3.08 2.32
C GLU A 360 26.00 3.10 2.16
N GLY A 361 26.60 1.98 1.81
CA GLY A 361 28.04 1.83 1.60
C GLY A 361 28.56 2.33 0.24
N LEU A 362 27.65 2.74 -0.66
CA LEU A 362 28.05 3.27 -1.97
C LEU A 362 28.57 4.71 -1.85
N ASP A 363 29.47 5.07 -2.75
CA ASP A 363 30.08 6.42 -2.83
C ASP A 363 29.21 7.43 -3.62
N PHE A 364 27.97 7.07 -3.91
CA PHE A 364 26.98 7.92 -4.58
C PHE A 364 25.60 7.74 -3.95
N ASP A 365 24.79 8.79 -3.97
CA ASP A 365 23.46 8.83 -3.35
C ASP A 365 22.31 8.36 -4.24
N ALA A 366 22.53 8.34 -5.55
CA ALA A 366 21.48 8.06 -6.53
C ALA A 366 22.06 7.36 -7.77
N LEU A 367 21.31 6.39 -8.30
CA LEU A 367 21.65 5.73 -9.55
C LEU A 367 21.53 6.73 -10.73
N PRO A 368 22.37 6.58 -11.76
CA PRO A 368 22.19 7.30 -13.00
C PRO A 368 20.87 6.90 -13.68
N GLU A 369 20.43 7.72 -14.62
CA GLU A 369 19.25 7.40 -15.42
C GLU A 369 19.46 6.07 -16.17
N ARG A 370 18.42 5.23 -16.14
CA ARG A 370 18.43 3.92 -16.78
C ARG A 370 18.45 4.06 -18.31
N ILE A 371 19.36 3.36 -18.94
CA ILE A 371 19.44 3.25 -20.41
C ILE A 371 18.67 2.00 -20.84
N THR A 372 17.73 2.15 -21.77
CA THR A 372 16.95 1.03 -22.31
C THR A 372 17.34 0.75 -23.75
N ASP A 373 17.45 -0.55 -24.10
CA ASP A 373 17.85 -1.01 -25.43
C ASP A 373 16.68 -1.10 -26.40
N ALA A 374 15.48 -1.34 -25.86
CA ALA A 374 14.29 -1.58 -26.67
C ALA A 374 13.00 -1.10 -25.99
N VAL A 375 11.95 -0.94 -26.78
CA VAL A 375 10.59 -0.63 -26.32
C VAL A 375 9.66 -1.77 -26.72
N CYS A 376 8.97 -2.35 -25.76
CA CYS A 376 7.85 -3.26 -26.02
C CYS A 376 6.57 -2.45 -26.24
N ILE A 377 6.00 -2.54 -27.43
CA ILE A 377 4.76 -1.86 -27.79
C ILE A 377 3.57 -2.74 -27.35
N LEU A 378 2.77 -2.23 -26.43
CA LEU A 378 1.55 -2.87 -25.95
C LEU A 378 0.36 -2.42 -26.80
N THR A 379 -0.18 -3.32 -27.61
CA THR A 379 -1.22 -2.99 -28.58
C THR A 379 -2.62 -3.42 -28.12
N HIS A 380 -3.63 -2.73 -28.65
CA HIS A 380 -5.03 -3.08 -28.39
C HIS A 380 -5.36 -4.52 -28.79
N GLY A 381 -6.21 -5.19 -28.03
CA GLY A 381 -6.68 -6.56 -28.29
C GLY A 381 -5.72 -7.68 -27.89
N GLN A 382 -4.57 -7.36 -27.30
CA GLN A 382 -3.64 -8.33 -26.72
C GLN A 382 -3.90 -8.55 -25.22
N ASP A 383 -3.44 -9.71 -24.71
CA ASP A 383 -3.21 -9.85 -23.29
C ASP A 383 -2.00 -8.99 -22.91
N VAL A 384 -2.28 -7.79 -22.40
CA VAL A 384 -1.28 -6.76 -22.11
C VAL A 384 -0.25 -7.28 -21.11
N TRP A 385 -0.72 -7.96 -20.03
CA TRP A 385 0.19 -8.45 -19.02
C TRP A 385 1.05 -9.62 -19.51
N ALA A 386 0.47 -10.61 -20.17
CA ALA A 386 1.24 -11.72 -20.71
C ALA A 386 2.34 -11.25 -21.68
N ASN A 387 2.01 -10.26 -22.54
CA ASN A 387 2.99 -9.70 -23.48
C ASN A 387 4.07 -8.89 -22.77
N ALA A 388 3.70 -8.02 -21.82
CA ALA A 388 4.66 -7.23 -21.08
C ALA A 388 5.60 -8.11 -20.27
N TYR A 389 5.05 -9.03 -19.47
CA TYR A 389 5.84 -9.94 -18.63
C TYR A 389 6.73 -10.87 -19.46
N GLY A 390 6.17 -11.52 -20.48
CA GLY A 390 6.94 -12.40 -21.39
C GLY A 390 8.07 -11.67 -22.11
N SER A 391 7.79 -10.47 -22.66
CA SER A 391 8.80 -9.65 -23.34
C SER A 391 9.91 -9.20 -22.38
N PHE A 392 9.54 -8.80 -21.15
CA PHE A 392 10.52 -8.41 -20.14
C PHE A 392 11.47 -9.55 -19.79
N ILE A 393 10.92 -10.75 -19.52
CA ILE A 393 11.73 -11.94 -19.20
C ILE A 393 12.67 -12.31 -20.36
N LEU A 394 12.13 -12.35 -21.60
CA LEU A 394 12.94 -12.69 -22.78
C LEU A 394 14.05 -11.66 -23.05
N ALA A 395 13.76 -10.38 -22.89
CA ALA A 395 14.76 -9.33 -23.00
C ALA A 395 15.87 -9.50 -21.98
N LYS A 396 15.56 -9.76 -20.71
CA LYS A 396 16.56 -10.00 -19.68
C LYS A 396 17.39 -11.24 -19.93
N GLN A 397 16.80 -12.31 -20.44
CA GLN A 397 17.55 -13.52 -20.85
C GLN A 397 18.49 -13.24 -22.04
N ALA A 398 18.13 -12.31 -22.91
CA ALA A 398 18.96 -11.87 -24.04
C ALA A 398 20.02 -10.80 -23.65
N GLY A 399 20.05 -10.36 -22.38
CA GLY A 399 20.96 -9.29 -21.92
C GLY A 399 20.54 -7.90 -22.34
N LEU A 400 19.24 -7.72 -22.71
CA LEU A 400 18.68 -6.43 -23.13
C LEU A 400 17.86 -5.81 -21.99
N ASP A 401 17.84 -4.48 -21.98
CA ASP A 401 16.91 -3.71 -21.14
C ASP A 401 15.74 -3.16 -21.95
N VAL A 402 14.52 -3.25 -21.38
CA VAL A 402 13.28 -2.94 -22.10
C VAL A 402 12.39 -2.02 -21.27
N THR A 403 11.72 -1.09 -21.95
CA THR A 403 10.62 -0.28 -21.44
C THR A 403 9.34 -0.58 -22.23
N PHE A 404 8.20 0.07 -21.88
CA PHE A 404 6.90 -0.19 -22.48
C PHE A 404 6.23 1.11 -22.97
N ALA A 405 5.45 0.98 -24.04
CA ALA A 405 4.66 2.07 -24.62
C ALA A 405 3.28 1.61 -25.11
#